data_7338442aea648f4aa316f2bf56c77a00
#
_entry.id   7338442aea648f4aa316f2bf56c77a00
#
_cell.length_a   1.000
_cell.length_b   1.000
_cell.length_c   1.000
_cell.angle_alpha   90.00
_cell.angle_beta   90.00
_cell.angle_gamma   90.00
#
_symmetry.space_group_name_H-M   'P 1'
#
loop_
_entity.id
_entity.type
_entity.pdbx_description
1 polymer ?
#
loop_
_entity_poly.entity_id
_entity_poly.type
_entity_poly.pdbx_seq_one_letter_code
_entity_poly.pdbx_strand_id
1 'polypeptide(L)'
;IAQGTSELTGGITNLNEANKAQSNYKFVASKGASTSANQAELNVDGTMHYQGHKHGDNYVLDNTFSNFNLKVEGSKLELYADVHYRKYVDNNTAGEWQDAKQIKVSEWTLKQPLALKAGDVAFASNGQGKFGSQDVISALGDFYKDDVHTGAITGKVKVSRECPPVPSTSAKPSSE
;
A
#
# COMPACT_ATOMS: atom_id res chain seq x y z
N ILE A 1 0.69 7.30 -19.08
CA ILE A 1 2.08 7.54 -19.44
C ILE A 1 2.34 6.76 -20.71
N ALA A 2 2.44 7.47 -21.83
CA ALA A 2 2.77 6.84 -23.11
C ALA A 2 4.17 6.20 -23.00
N GLN A 3 4.28 4.92 -23.39
CA GLN A 3 5.52 4.16 -23.44
C GLN A 3 6.11 3.74 -22.07
N GLY A 4 5.31 3.65 -21.03
CA GLY A 4 5.73 3.07 -19.77
C GLY A 4 5.57 1.54 -19.76
N THR A 5 6.41 0.88 -18.98
CA THR A 5 6.29 -0.55 -18.69
C THR A 5 6.04 -0.76 -17.20
N SER A 6 5.38 -1.85 -16.88
CA SER A 6 5.19 -2.26 -15.48
C SER A 6 5.43 -3.75 -15.35
N GLU A 7 6.06 -4.14 -14.26
CA GLU A 7 6.29 -5.53 -13.91
C GLU A 7 5.87 -5.76 -12.46
N LEU A 8 5.11 -6.81 -12.25
CA LEU A 8 4.61 -7.20 -10.93
C LEU A 8 5.14 -8.59 -10.60
N THR A 9 5.58 -8.78 -9.36
CA THR A 9 6.09 -10.07 -8.89
C THR A 9 5.43 -10.49 -7.57
N GLY A 10 5.61 -11.74 -7.19
CA GLY A 10 5.14 -12.27 -5.92
C GLY A 10 3.63 -12.28 -5.80
N GLY A 11 3.13 -11.84 -4.67
CA GLY A 11 1.71 -11.82 -4.36
C GLY A 11 0.91 -10.67 -4.97
N ILE A 12 1.47 -9.96 -5.95
CA ILE A 12 0.85 -8.76 -6.53
C ILE A 12 0.49 -9.05 -7.99
N THR A 13 -0.77 -8.85 -8.35
CA THR A 13 -1.25 -9.04 -9.71
C THR A 13 -2.15 -7.88 -10.12
N ASN A 14 -2.22 -7.62 -11.44
CA ASN A 14 -3.16 -6.67 -12.01
C ASN A 14 -4.37 -7.42 -12.55
N LEU A 15 -5.55 -7.13 -12.02
CA LEU A 15 -6.79 -7.77 -12.41
C LEU A 15 -7.35 -7.24 -13.74
N ASN A 16 -6.80 -6.14 -14.26
CA ASN A 16 -7.25 -5.51 -15.49
C ASN A 16 -6.08 -5.19 -16.42
N GLU A 17 -5.36 -6.22 -16.86
CA GLU A 17 -4.20 -6.07 -17.75
C GLU A 17 -4.58 -5.51 -19.13
N ALA A 18 -5.81 -5.74 -19.57
CA ALA A 18 -6.29 -5.27 -20.86
C ALA A 18 -6.47 -3.75 -20.93
N ASN A 19 -6.66 -3.10 -19.79
CA ASN A 19 -6.82 -1.64 -19.71
C ASN A 19 -5.92 -1.06 -18.63
N LYS A 20 -4.70 -0.70 -19.00
CA LYS A 20 -3.70 -0.15 -18.07
C LYS A 20 -4.12 1.19 -17.45
N ALA A 21 -5.02 1.93 -18.08
CA ALA A 21 -5.54 3.18 -17.54
C ALA A 21 -6.50 2.96 -16.36
N GLN A 22 -7.02 1.75 -16.23
CA GLN A 22 -7.92 1.36 -15.14
C GLN A 22 -7.34 0.17 -14.37
N SER A 23 -6.07 0.23 -14.05
CA SER A 23 -5.39 -0.82 -13.30
C SER A 23 -6.08 -1.09 -11.96
N ASN A 24 -6.26 -2.35 -11.67
CA ASN A 24 -6.85 -2.82 -10.44
C ASN A 24 -5.96 -3.94 -9.88
N TYR A 25 -5.27 -3.64 -8.80
CA TYR A 25 -4.27 -4.55 -8.25
C TYR A 25 -4.84 -5.42 -7.15
N LYS A 26 -4.42 -6.68 -7.16
CA LYS A 26 -4.68 -7.63 -6.09
C LYS A 26 -3.39 -7.93 -5.35
N PHE A 27 -3.44 -7.80 -4.03
CA PHE A 27 -2.33 -8.13 -3.13
C PHE A 27 -2.72 -9.35 -2.31
N VAL A 28 -1.89 -10.38 -2.33
CA VAL A 28 -2.07 -11.57 -1.48
C VAL A 28 -1.06 -11.49 -0.35
N ALA A 29 -1.55 -11.41 0.89
CA ALA A 29 -0.68 -11.34 2.05
C ALA A 29 0.06 -12.67 2.23
N SER A 30 1.36 -12.58 2.49
CA SER A 30 2.20 -13.71 2.84
C SER A 30 2.21 -13.97 4.35
N LYS A 31 1.91 -12.94 5.14
CA LYS A 31 1.95 -12.99 6.59
C LYS A 31 0.96 -11.98 7.16
N GLY A 32 0.32 -12.35 8.25
CA GLY A 32 -0.57 -11.46 8.98
C GLY A 32 -0.47 -11.69 10.48
N ALA A 33 -0.68 -10.64 11.25
CA ALA A 33 -0.68 -10.69 12.70
C ALA A 33 -1.64 -9.64 13.27
N SER A 34 -2.13 -9.90 14.47
CA SER A 34 -2.97 -8.97 15.20
C SER A 34 -2.70 -9.11 16.70
N THR A 35 -2.79 -8.00 17.41
CA THR A 35 -2.68 -7.95 18.87
C THR A 35 -4.00 -7.65 19.55
N SER A 36 -5.03 -7.25 18.78
CA SER A 36 -6.37 -6.99 19.30
C SER A 36 -7.42 -7.09 18.19
N ALA A 37 -8.70 -7.07 18.56
CA ALA A 37 -9.79 -7.24 17.61
C ALA A 37 -9.94 -6.09 16.61
N ASN A 38 -9.37 -4.92 16.88
CA ASN A 38 -9.45 -3.77 15.98
C ASN A 38 -8.12 -3.42 15.28
N GLN A 39 -7.13 -4.30 15.37
CA GLN A 39 -5.79 -4.05 14.83
C GLN A 39 -5.32 -5.24 14.01
N ALA A 40 -4.75 -4.98 12.85
CA ALA A 40 -4.10 -6.02 12.05
C ALA A 40 -2.93 -5.44 11.28
N GLU A 41 -1.97 -6.28 11.00
CA GLU A 41 -0.82 -5.96 10.18
C GLU A 41 -0.61 -7.09 9.18
N LEU A 42 -0.57 -6.74 7.89
CA LEU A 42 -0.43 -7.68 6.79
C LEU A 42 0.80 -7.34 5.97
N ASN A 43 1.62 -8.36 5.69
CA ASN A 43 2.77 -8.20 4.80
C ASN A 43 2.47 -8.87 3.46
N VAL A 44 2.91 -8.24 2.38
CA VAL A 44 2.81 -8.77 1.03
C VAL A 44 4.21 -8.85 0.44
N ASP A 45 4.63 -10.05 0.08
CA ASP A 45 5.87 -10.26 -0.65
C ASP A 45 5.64 -10.02 -2.14
N GLY A 46 6.53 -9.29 -2.76
CA GLY A 46 6.45 -8.98 -4.16
C GLY A 46 6.93 -7.58 -4.46
N THR A 47 6.98 -7.25 -5.73
CA THR A 47 7.45 -5.96 -6.20
C THR A 47 6.48 -5.37 -7.22
N MET A 48 6.43 -4.03 -7.26
CA MET A 48 5.80 -3.26 -8.31
C MET A 48 6.88 -2.38 -8.94
N HIS A 49 7.27 -2.69 -10.17
CA HIS A 49 8.30 -1.95 -10.88
C HIS A 49 7.67 -1.19 -12.05
N TYR A 50 7.83 0.11 -12.06
CA TYR A 50 7.35 0.99 -13.12
C TYR A 50 8.50 1.72 -13.78
N GLN A 51 8.47 1.77 -15.12
CA GLN A 51 9.42 2.52 -15.92
C GLN A 51 8.69 3.38 -16.94
N GLY A 52 9.13 4.60 -17.12
CA GLY A 52 8.55 5.52 -18.07
C GLY A 52 9.54 6.57 -18.56
N HIS A 53 9.21 7.23 -19.66
CA HIS A 53 10.04 8.25 -20.29
C HIS A 53 11.45 7.76 -20.60
N LYS A 54 11.55 6.79 -21.50
CA LYS A 54 12.83 6.26 -21.94
C LYS A 54 13.63 7.32 -22.68
N HIS A 55 14.88 7.52 -22.26
CA HIS A 55 15.84 8.42 -22.89
C HIS A 55 17.17 7.71 -23.03
N GLY A 56 17.59 7.42 -24.27
CA GLY A 56 18.74 6.54 -24.53
C GLY A 56 18.45 5.15 -23.99
N ASP A 57 19.38 4.61 -23.22
CA ASP A 57 19.26 3.29 -22.60
C ASP A 57 18.64 3.32 -21.19
N ASN A 58 18.28 4.50 -20.70
CA ASN A 58 17.77 4.70 -19.36
C ASN A 58 16.31 5.18 -19.36
N TYR A 59 15.62 4.91 -18.28
CA TYR A 59 14.30 5.49 -18.01
C TYR A 59 14.44 6.64 -17.02
N VAL A 60 13.82 7.76 -17.34
CA VAL A 60 13.78 8.93 -16.45
C VAL A 60 12.93 8.65 -15.22
N LEU A 61 11.81 7.96 -15.42
CA LEU A 61 10.99 7.43 -14.34
C LEU A 61 11.29 5.93 -14.19
N ASP A 62 11.80 5.56 -13.06
CA ASP A 62 12.09 4.17 -12.72
C ASP A 62 11.93 4.02 -11.21
N ASN A 63 10.90 3.28 -10.79
CA ASN A 63 10.65 3.06 -9.38
C ASN A 63 10.23 1.61 -9.12
N THR A 64 10.74 1.07 -8.03
CA THR A 64 10.41 -0.27 -7.56
C THR A 64 9.93 -0.20 -6.13
N PHE A 65 8.68 -0.56 -5.92
CA PHE A 65 8.08 -0.70 -4.60
C PHE A 65 8.16 -2.15 -4.16
N SER A 66 8.53 -2.37 -2.91
CA SER A 66 8.67 -3.71 -2.33
C SER A 66 8.39 -3.66 -0.85
N ASN A 67 8.38 -4.84 -0.22
CA ASN A 67 8.23 -4.98 1.22
C ASN A 67 6.98 -4.26 1.73
N PHE A 68 5.83 -4.58 1.13
CA PHE A 68 4.55 -3.95 1.44
C PHE A 68 4.03 -4.36 2.81
N ASN A 69 3.58 -3.40 3.57
CA ASN A 69 3.02 -3.59 4.90
C ASN A 69 1.73 -2.77 5.04
N LEU A 70 0.62 -3.47 5.24
CA LEU A 70 -0.68 -2.86 5.45
C LEU A 70 -1.00 -2.87 6.93
N LYS A 71 -1.24 -1.69 7.51
CA LYS A 71 -1.57 -1.52 8.92
C LYS A 71 -2.98 -1.01 9.08
N VAL A 72 -3.74 -1.71 9.91
CA VAL A 72 -5.14 -1.34 10.22
C VAL A 72 -5.26 -1.15 11.72
N GLU A 73 -5.83 -0.03 12.12
CA GLU A 73 -6.17 0.23 13.52
C GLU A 73 -7.47 1.02 13.58
N GLY A 74 -8.51 0.40 14.13
CA GLY A 74 -9.85 0.98 14.11
C GLY A 74 -10.35 1.19 12.69
N SER A 75 -10.63 2.43 12.32
CA SER A 75 -11.04 2.81 10.97
C SER A 75 -9.89 3.30 10.10
N LYS A 76 -8.67 3.32 10.60
CA LYS A 76 -7.50 3.83 9.90
C LYS A 76 -6.76 2.70 9.20
N LEU A 77 -6.56 2.85 7.90
CA LEU A 77 -5.85 1.90 7.06
C LEU A 77 -4.69 2.60 6.37
N GLU A 78 -3.47 2.08 6.52
CA GLU A 78 -2.26 2.66 5.97
C GLU A 78 -1.42 1.61 5.25
N LEU A 79 -0.95 1.93 4.06
CA LEU A 79 -0.04 1.06 3.30
C LEU A 79 1.35 1.66 3.31
N TYR A 80 2.33 0.86 3.72
CA TYR A 80 3.75 1.21 3.72
C TYR A 80 4.50 0.33 2.73
N ALA A 81 5.59 0.86 2.19
CA ALA A 81 6.49 0.10 1.33
C ALA A 81 7.89 0.72 1.34
N ASP A 82 8.86 -0.10 0.94
CA ASP A 82 10.17 0.39 0.56
C ASP A 82 10.11 0.81 -0.91
N VAL A 83 10.85 1.84 -1.29
CA VAL A 83 10.94 2.26 -2.69
C VAL A 83 12.37 2.56 -3.08
N HIS A 84 12.76 2.04 -4.23
CA HIS A 84 14.01 2.35 -4.91
C HIS A 84 13.65 3.07 -6.20
N TYR A 85 14.11 4.31 -6.40
CA TYR A 85 13.66 5.12 -7.51
C TYR A 85 14.73 6.08 -8.00
N ARG A 86 14.58 6.53 -9.26
CA ARG A 86 15.38 7.63 -9.79
C ARG A 86 14.73 8.95 -9.40
N LYS A 87 15.54 9.85 -8.86
CA LYS A 87 15.10 11.22 -8.60
C LYS A 87 14.74 11.89 -9.93
N TYR A 88 13.54 12.43 -10.01
CA TYR A 88 13.12 13.15 -11.20
C TYR A 88 13.86 14.50 -11.29
N VAL A 89 14.49 14.75 -12.42
CA VAL A 89 15.18 16.00 -12.74
C VAL A 89 14.45 16.72 -13.87
N ASP A 90 14.38 16.09 -15.03
CA ASP A 90 13.63 16.55 -16.21
C ASP A 90 13.34 15.34 -17.12
N ASN A 91 12.62 15.60 -18.22
CA ASN A 91 12.18 14.53 -19.13
C ASN A 91 13.32 13.88 -19.93
N ASN A 92 14.52 14.43 -19.88
CA ASN A 92 15.66 13.97 -20.67
C ASN A 92 16.81 13.46 -19.82
N THR A 93 16.69 13.53 -18.50
CA THR A 93 17.78 13.20 -17.57
C THR A 93 17.34 12.10 -16.61
N ALA A 94 18.02 10.96 -16.67
CA ALA A 94 17.88 9.94 -15.65
C ALA A 94 18.65 10.40 -14.40
N GLY A 95 17.93 10.72 -13.34
CA GLY A 95 18.51 11.21 -12.11
C GLY A 95 19.21 10.14 -11.29
N GLU A 96 19.70 10.52 -10.13
CA GLU A 96 20.36 9.63 -9.19
C GLU A 96 19.36 8.66 -8.57
N TRP A 97 19.86 7.48 -8.19
CA TRP A 97 19.08 6.52 -7.45
C TRP A 97 18.88 6.96 -6.00
N GLN A 98 17.67 6.79 -5.52
CA GLN A 98 17.25 7.09 -4.15
C GLN A 98 16.59 5.86 -3.54
N ASP A 99 16.77 5.69 -2.24
CA ASP A 99 16.10 4.64 -1.46
C ASP A 99 15.35 5.27 -0.30
N ALA A 100 14.11 4.82 -0.11
CA ALA A 100 13.34 5.18 1.07
C ALA A 100 12.70 3.90 1.63
N LYS A 101 12.76 3.75 2.97
CA LYS A 101 12.30 2.55 3.65
C LYS A 101 11.01 2.80 4.41
N GLN A 102 10.04 1.89 4.22
CA GLN A 102 8.75 1.91 4.93
C GLN A 102 8.11 3.30 4.97
N ILE A 103 8.04 3.92 3.78
CA ILE A 103 7.29 5.17 3.62
C ILE A 103 5.80 4.87 3.51
N LYS A 104 4.97 5.79 3.99
CA LYS A 104 3.54 5.66 3.83
C LYS A 104 3.16 5.97 2.38
N VAL A 105 2.68 4.94 1.67
CA VAL A 105 2.31 5.05 0.25
C VAL A 105 0.90 5.63 0.11
N SER A 106 -0.03 5.12 0.91
CA SER A 106 -1.43 5.52 0.82
C SER A 106 -2.13 5.32 2.16
N GLU A 107 -3.22 6.06 2.35
CA GLU A 107 -4.04 5.93 3.54
C GLU A 107 -5.53 6.03 3.19
N TRP A 108 -6.34 5.31 3.96
CA TRP A 108 -7.80 5.25 3.80
C TRP A 108 -8.48 5.29 5.15
N THR A 109 -9.75 5.70 5.13
CA THR A 109 -10.65 5.50 6.25
C THR A 109 -11.58 4.35 5.90
N LEU A 110 -11.76 3.40 6.80
CA LEU A 110 -12.69 2.29 6.60
C LEU A 110 -14.13 2.74 6.80
N LYS A 111 -15.07 2.09 6.08
CA LYS A 111 -16.51 2.30 6.26
C LYS A 111 -16.95 1.95 7.68
N GLN A 112 -16.35 0.89 8.23
CA GLN A 112 -16.60 0.43 9.59
C GLN A 112 -15.27 0.10 10.26
N PRO A 113 -15.13 0.36 11.56
CA PRO A 113 -13.93 -0.04 12.28
C PRO A 113 -13.67 -1.53 12.14
N LEU A 114 -12.39 -1.90 12.04
CA LEU A 114 -12.02 -3.32 11.99
C LEU A 114 -12.51 -4.03 13.25
N ALA A 115 -13.17 -5.15 13.05
CA ALA A 115 -13.65 -6.00 14.14
C ALA A 115 -13.33 -7.46 13.81
N LEU A 116 -12.17 -7.92 14.25
CA LEU A 116 -11.68 -9.26 13.99
C LEU A 116 -12.40 -10.27 14.88
N LYS A 117 -12.86 -11.34 14.25
CA LYS A 117 -13.45 -12.51 14.91
C LYS A 117 -13.04 -13.75 14.12
N ALA A 118 -13.07 -14.91 14.74
CA ALA A 118 -12.71 -16.15 14.06
C ALA A 118 -13.50 -16.34 12.76
N GLY A 119 -12.83 -16.79 11.74
CA GLY A 119 -13.39 -16.95 10.39
C GLY A 119 -12.98 -15.83 9.45
N ASP A 120 -13.77 -15.63 8.40
CA ASP A 120 -13.49 -14.60 7.40
C ASP A 120 -14.00 -13.23 7.87
N VAL A 121 -13.12 -12.23 7.79
CA VAL A 121 -13.44 -10.84 8.11
C VAL A 121 -13.13 -9.97 6.89
N ALA A 122 -14.15 -9.29 6.38
CA ALA A 122 -14.00 -8.37 5.26
C ALA A 122 -13.87 -6.93 5.76
N PHE A 123 -13.15 -6.12 5.02
CA PHE A 123 -13.06 -4.68 5.26
C PHE A 123 -13.11 -3.92 3.94
N ALA A 124 -13.54 -2.68 3.99
CA ALA A 124 -13.62 -1.81 2.83
C ALA A 124 -13.38 -0.36 3.22
N SER A 125 -12.69 0.36 2.35
CA SER A 125 -12.51 1.80 2.53
C SER A 125 -13.82 2.56 2.27
N ASN A 126 -13.97 3.68 2.96
CA ASN A 126 -15.02 4.64 2.68
C ASN A 126 -14.56 5.56 1.55
N GLY A 127 -14.68 5.06 0.31
CA GLY A 127 -14.24 5.77 -0.87
C GLY A 127 -12.74 5.63 -1.14
N GLN A 128 -12.22 6.57 -1.91
CA GLN A 128 -10.83 6.60 -2.34
C GLN A 128 -9.88 6.96 -1.19
N GLY A 129 -8.64 6.52 -1.31
CA GLY A 129 -7.56 6.91 -0.42
C GLY A 129 -6.83 8.15 -0.92
N LYS A 130 -5.77 8.49 -0.23
CA LYS A 130 -4.86 9.59 -0.61
C LYS A 130 -3.41 9.15 -0.45
N PHE A 131 -2.50 9.82 -1.14
CA PHE A 131 -1.08 9.58 -0.95
C PHE A 131 -0.69 9.88 0.49
N GLY A 132 0.11 8.99 1.07
CA GLY A 132 0.41 9.01 2.49
C GLY A 132 1.55 9.96 2.88
N SER A 133 2.41 10.31 1.93
CA SER A 133 3.61 11.10 2.22
C SER A 133 4.13 11.82 0.99
N GLN A 134 4.98 12.84 1.21
CA GLN A 134 5.71 13.49 0.13
C GLN A 134 6.71 12.54 -0.52
N ASP A 135 7.25 11.58 0.24
CA ASP A 135 8.22 10.61 -0.28
C ASP A 135 7.64 9.76 -1.41
N VAL A 136 6.39 9.32 -1.30
CA VAL A 136 5.76 8.54 -2.37
C VAL A 136 5.50 9.42 -3.60
N ILE A 137 5.13 10.67 -3.42
CA ILE A 137 4.93 11.64 -4.52
C ILE A 137 6.24 11.86 -5.25
N SER A 138 7.33 12.04 -4.51
CA SER A 138 8.67 12.20 -5.09
C SER A 138 9.13 10.95 -5.84
N ALA A 139 8.85 9.77 -5.31
CA ALA A 139 9.16 8.50 -5.97
C ALA A 139 8.40 8.33 -7.29
N LEU A 140 7.24 8.95 -7.42
CA LEU A 140 6.41 8.95 -8.64
C LEU A 140 6.72 10.12 -9.57
N GLY A 141 7.82 10.85 -9.34
CA GLY A 141 8.32 11.91 -10.20
C GLY A 141 7.75 13.30 -9.95
N ASP A 142 7.15 13.51 -8.80
CA ASP A 142 6.53 14.79 -8.40
C ASP A 142 5.41 15.27 -9.34
N PHE A 143 4.79 14.36 -10.10
CA PHE A 143 3.71 14.69 -11.03
C PHE A 143 2.34 14.80 -10.38
N TYR A 144 2.18 14.28 -9.18
CA TYR A 144 0.91 14.25 -8.48
C TYR A 144 0.80 15.38 -7.48
N LYS A 145 -0.39 15.99 -7.43
CA LYS A 145 -0.71 17.06 -6.48
C LYS A 145 -1.53 16.49 -5.32
N ASP A 146 -1.71 17.29 -4.30
CA ASP A 146 -2.42 16.90 -3.07
C ASP A 146 -3.87 16.45 -3.30
N ASP A 147 -4.47 16.88 -4.42
CA ASP A 147 -5.86 16.52 -4.77
C ASP A 147 -5.99 15.19 -5.52
N VAL A 148 -4.87 14.55 -5.85
CA VAL A 148 -4.90 13.23 -6.51
C VAL A 148 -5.13 12.14 -5.47
N HIS A 149 -6.09 11.29 -5.76
CA HIS A 149 -6.49 10.20 -4.88
C HIS A 149 -5.91 8.86 -5.33
N THR A 150 -5.62 8.01 -4.36
CA THR A 150 -5.41 6.59 -4.61
C THR A 150 -6.77 5.89 -4.67
N GLY A 151 -6.84 4.78 -5.40
CA GLY A 151 -8.10 4.05 -5.53
C GLY A 151 -8.66 3.54 -4.20
N ALA A 152 -9.91 3.15 -4.20
CA ALA A 152 -10.53 2.49 -3.06
C ALA A 152 -9.90 1.11 -2.83
N ILE A 153 -9.98 0.62 -1.61
CA ILE A 153 -9.45 -0.69 -1.24
C ILE A 153 -10.53 -1.54 -0.57
N THR A 154 -10.53 -2.81 -0.88
CA THR A 154 -11.30 -3.82 -0.16
C THR A 154 -10.37 -4.96 0.19
N GLY A 155 -10.68 -5.66 1.26
CA GLY A 155 -9.90 -6.81 1.65
C GLY A 155 -10.68 -7.80 2.45
N LYS A 156 -10.09 -9.00 2.59
CA LYS A 156 -10.62 -10.07 3.42
C LYS A 156 -9.46 -10.78 4.09
N VAL A 157 -9.60 -11.01 5.38
CA VAL A 157 -8.64 -11.76 6.17
C VAL A 157 -9.32 -12.94 6.83
N LYS A 158 -8.56 -14.03 6.98
CA LYS A 158 -9.02 -15.21 7.71
C LYS A 158 -8.38 -15.21 9.07
N VAL A 159 -9.21 -15.18 10.10
CA VAL A 159 -8.78 -15.17 11.50
C VAL A 159 -8.87 -16.60 12.03
N SER A 160 -7.75 -17.14 12.46
CA SER A 160 -7.66 -18.55 12.88
C SER A 160 -8.26 -18.80 14.26
N ARG A 161 -8.32 -17.77 15.10
CA ARG A 161 -8.88 -17.85 16.45
C ARG A 161 -9.36 -16.49 16.92
N GLU A 162 -10.15 -16.47 17.97
CA GLU A 162 -10.68 -15.24 18.55
C GLU A 162 -9.54 -14.31 18.97
N CYS A 163 -9.70 -13.03 18.65
CA CYS A 163 -8.75 -12.00 19.06
C CYS A 163 -9.07 -11.49 20.46
N PRO A 164 -8.05 -11.05 21.22
CA PRO A 164 -8.29 -10.38 22.48
C PRO A 164 -9.19 -9.14 22.31
N PRO A 165 -9.98 -8.76 23.31
CA PRO A 165 -10.74 -7.51 23.27
C PRO A 165 -9.84 -6.32 23.05
N VAL A 166 -10.41 -5.26 22.48
CA VAL A 166 -9.68 -4.00 22.30
C VAL A 166 -9.24 -3.48 23.66
N PRO A 167 -7.93 -3.13 23.83
CA PRO A 167 -7.47 -2.57 25.09
C PRO A 167 -8.25 -1.31 25.46
N SER A 168 -8.66 -1.21 26.71
CA SER A 168 -9.33 -0.05 27.25
C SER A 168 -8.40 0.68 28.20
N THR A 169 -8.35 2.01 28.09
CA THR A 169 -7.58 2.85 29.01
C THR A 169 -8.13 2.84 30.44
N SER A 170 -9.37 2.41 30.60
CA SER A 170 -10.03 2.26 31.89
C SER A 170 -10.04 0.82 32.39
N ALA A 171 -9.36 -0.09 31.71
CA ALA A 171 -9.32 -1.50 32.11
C ALA A 171 -8.72 -1.64 33.51
N LYS A 172 -9.48 -2.26 34.39
CA LYS A 172 -8.94 -2.66 35.69
C LYS A 172 -8.02 -3.84 35.48
N PRO A 173 -6.89 -3.92 36.20
CA PRO A 173 -6.18 -5.17 36.26
C PRO A 173 -7.12 -6.23 36.80
N SER A 174 -7.11 -7.40 36.17
CA SER A 174 -7.93 -8.49 36.66
C SER A 174 -7.47 -8.82 38.09
N SER A 175 -8.36 -8.60 39.01
CA SER A 175 -8.17 -9.16 40.34
C SER A 175 -8.40 -10.66 40.22
N GLU A 176 -7.47 -11.44 40.66
CA GLU A 176 -7.56 -12.89 40.72
C GLU A 176 -8.92 -13.44 41.10
#